data_567fd3c4d84fb20c0bf9560760e4c054
#
_entry.id   567fd3c4d84fb20c0bf9560760e4c054
#
_cell.length_a   1.000
_cell.length_b   1.000
_cell.length_c   1.000
_cell.angle_alpha   90.00
_cell.angle_beta   90.00
_cell.angle_gamma   90.00
#
_symmetry.space_group_name_H-M   'P 1'
#
loop_
_entity.id
_entity.type
_entity.pdbx_description
1 polymer ?
#
loop_
_entity_poly.entity_id
_entity_poly.type
_entity_poly.pdbx_seq_one_letter_code
_entity_poly.pdbx_strand_id
1 'polypeptide(L)'
;MASALAEWIRNDIAPLATGLGSTIANLDNFDSYQCRGRNRVVGARLSEHGRANALDVRAFKLANGRAVSLTDRTVPREVRESVLHSACTRFPTVLGPGSDGYHEDHIHLDLMERRGNYRICQWNVWDPLPQIAPLLPAERPDEAPPREVAAKSENDKSENSKPDANKPEDDKTGAANPGDEKSKEAEPAREEKPATKKRRQNRRSG
;
A
#
# COMPACT_ATOMS: atom_id res chain seq x y z
N MET A 1 -16.80 -6.57 7.32
CA MET A 1 -15.76 -6.48 6.26
C MET A 1 -15.31 -7.86 5.76
N ALA A 2 -14.85 -8.78 6.58
CA ALA A 2 -14.29 -10.07 6.13
C ALA A 2 -15.23 -10.90 5.25
N SER A 3 -16.51 -11.02 5.63
CA SER A 3 -17.51 -11.77 4.84
C SER A 3 -17.73 -11.15 3.45
N ALA A 4 -17.90 -9.83 3.39
CA ALA A 4 -18.10 -9.12 2.12
C ALA A 4 -16.88 -9.29 1.19
N LEU A 5 -15.66 -9.23 1.75
CA LEU A 5 -14.43 -9.47 1.02
C LEU A 5 -14.36 -10.91 0.48
N ALA A 6 -14.66 -11.91 1.32
CA ALA A 6 -14.65 -13.31 0.92
C ALA A 6 -15.66 -13.61 -0.19
N GLU A 7 -16.84 -13.00 -0.14
CA GLU A 7 -17.85 -13.11 -1.19
C GLU A 7 -17.39 -12.45 -2.48
N TRP A 8 -16.81 -11.27 -2.40
CA TRP A 8 -16.26 -10.57 -3.56
C TRP A 8 -15.16 -11.39 -4.24
N ILE A 9 -14.19 -11.88 -3.46
CA ILE A 9 -13.12 -12.73 -4.00
C ILE A 9 -13.69 -13.98 -4.66
N ARG A 10 -14.60 -14.68 -4.02
CA ARG A 10 -15.16 -15.94 -4.52
C ARG A 10 -15.99 -15.75 -5.78
N ASN A 11 -16.85 -14.73 -5.80
CA ASN A 11 -17.87 -14.62 -6.82
C ASN A 11 -17.45 -13.76 -8.02
N ASP A 12 -16.50 -12.84 -7.82
CA ASP A 12 -16.11 -11.89 -8.88
C ASP A 12 -14.62 -12.03 -9.26
N ILE A 13 -13.72 -12.10 -8.27
CA ILE A 13 -12.28 -12.08 -8.56
C ILE A 13 -11.75 -13.46 -8.96
N ALA A 14 -12.25 -14.54 -8.36
CA ALA A 14 -11.81 -15.89 -8.71
C ALA A 14 -12.15 -16.27 -10.16
N PRO A 15 -13.35 -15.97 -10.70
CA PRO A 15 -13.65 -16.16 -12.12
C PRO A 15 -12.73 -15.33 -13.03
N LEU A 16 -12.45 -14.07 -12.64
CA LEU A 16 -11.52 -13.22 -13.39
C LEU A 16 -10.11 -13.83 -13.44
N ALA A 17 -9.61 -14.32 -12.30
CA ALA A 17 -8.30 -14.99 -12.23
C ALA A 17 -8.26 -16.27 -13.09
N THR A 18 -9.35 -17.03 -13.14
CA THR A 18 -9.49 -18.18 -14.03
C THR A 18 -9.37 -17.78 -15.50
N GLY A 19 -10.00 -16.67 -15.89
CA GLY A 19 -9.85 -16.08 -17.23
C GLY A 19 -8.41 -15.65 -17.56
N LEU A 20 -7.61 -15.37 -16.54
CA LEU A 20 -6.16 -15.07 -16.67
C LEU A 20 -5.28 -16.34 -16.62
N GLY A 21 -5.87 -17.53 -16.63
CA GLY A 21 -5.18 -18.82 -16.64
C GLY A 21 -4.59 -19.23 -15.28
N SER A 22 -5.14 -18.76 -14.16
CA SER A 22 -4.66 -19.09 -12.83
C SER A 22 -5.79 -19.00 -11.78
N THR A 23 -5.42 -19.17 -10.51
CA THR A 23 -6.32 -18.98 -9.37
C THR A 23 -5.75 -17.94 -8.43
N ILE A 24 -6.58 -17.39 -7.54
CA ILE A 24 -6.11 -16.48 -6.48
C ILE A 24 -5.37 -17.27 -5.41
N ALA A 25 -4.13 -16.89 -5.16
CA ALA A 25 -3.33 -17.43 -4.06
C ALA A 25 -3.49 -16.59 -2.79
N ASN A 26 -3.35 -15.27 -2.91
CA ASN A 26 -3.60 -14.37 -1.80
C ASN A 26 -3.90 -12.94 -2.28
N LEU A 27 -4.26 -12.10 -1.32
CA LEU A 27 -4.51 -10.68 -1.50
C LEU A 27 -3.30 -9.89 -0.98
N ASP A 28 -2.77 -8.98 -1.79
CA ASP A 28 -1.77 -8.02 -1.35
C ASP A 28 -2.50 -6.80 -0.78
N ASN A 29 -2.68 -6.77 0.54
CA ASN A 29 -3.31 -5.65 1.22
C ASN A 29 -2.27 -4.59 1.60
N PHE A 30 -2.64 -3.32 1.43
CA PHE A 30 -1.82 -2.17 1.81
C PHE A 30 -2.05 -1.81 3.29
N ASP A 31 -3.32 -1.72 3.70
CA ASP A 31 -3.72 -1.43 5.07
C ASP A 31 -5.04 -2.15 5.40
N SER A 32 -5.24 -2.51 6.66
CA SER A 32 -6.48 -3.13 7.12
C SER A 32 -7.00 -2.41 8.37
N TYR A 33 -6.65 -2.90 9.57
CA TYR A 33 -7.01 -2.24 10.82
C TYR A 33 -5.92 -1.27 11.27
N GLN A 34 -6.28 0.00 11.41
CA GLN A 34 -5.41 1.02 11.97
C GLN A 34 -6.25 2.05 12.73
N CYS A 35 -6.01 2.17 14.05
CA CYS A 35 -6.72 3.13 14.89
C CYS A 35 -6.22 4.56 14.60
N ARG A 36 -6.84 5.21 13.61
CA ARG A 36 -6.48 6.56 13.15
C ARG A 36 -7.69 7.34 12.63
N GLY A 37 -7.56 8.65 12.59
CA GLY A 37 -8.48 9.52 11.85
C GLY A 37 -8.41 9.30 10.33
N ARG A 38 -9.38 9.81 9.60
CA ARG A 38 -9.42 9.77 8.14
C ARG A 38 -8.18 10.46 7.57
N ASN A 39 -7.60 9.85 6.54
CA ASN A 39 -6.42 10.32 5.83
C ASN A 39 -5.23 10.67 6.75
N ARG A 40 -5.18 10.03 7.93
CA ARG A 40 -4.17 10.28 8.98
C ARG A 40 -4.13 11.73 9.50
N VAL A 41 -5.19 12.50 9.28
CA VAL A 41 -5.30 13.88 9.73
C VAL A 41 -5.61 13.91 11.23
N VAL A 42 -4.82 14.68 11.98
CA VAL A 42 -5.02 14.87 13.43
C VAL A 42 -6.37 15.55 13.69
N GLY A 43 -7.16 15.02 14.63
CA GLY A 43 -8.49 15.55 14.94
C GLY A 43 -9.59 15.18 13.95
N ALA A 44 -9.28 14.50 12.85
CA ALA A 44 -10.29 14.00 11.94
C ALA A 44 -11.14 12.90 12.59
N ARG A 45 -12.36 12.69 12.03
CA ARG A 45 -13.24 11.59 12.45
C ARG A 45 -12.53 10.26 12.29
N LEU A 46 -12.84 9.30 13.16
CA LEU A 46 -12.30 7.93 13.08
C LEU A 46 -12.54 7.36 11.68
N SER A 47 -11.48 6.82 11.07
CA SER A 47 -11.56 6.19 9.75
C SER A 47 -12.29 4.84 9.81
N GLU A 48 -12.72 4.33 8.65
CA GLU A 48 -13.32 2.99 8.57
C GLU A 48 -12.27 1.90 8.87
N HIS A 49 -10.99 2.14 8.64
CA HIS A 49 -9.90 1.28 9.12
C HIS A 49 -9.88 1.19 10.65
N GLY A 50 -10.05 2.34 11.35
CA GLY A 50 -10.14 2.36 12.81
C GLY A 50 -11.40 1.70 13.37
N ARG A 51 -12.37 1.40 12.52
CA ARG A 51 -13.60 0.66 12.84
C ARG A 51 -13.53 -0.82 12.46
N ALA A 52 -12.39 -1.29 11.93
CA ALA A 52 -12.23 -2.61 11.32
C ALA A 52 -13.23 -2.87 10.16
N ASN A 53 -13.61 -1.82 9.45
CA ASN A 53 -14.66 -1.80 8.43
C ASN A 53 -14.13 -1.41 7.03
N ALA A 54 -12.81 -1.35 6.87
CA ALA A 54 -12.13 -1.03 5.61
C ALA A 54 -10.98 -1.98 5.33
N LEU A 55 -10.59 -2.03 4.06
CA LEU A 55 -9.41 -2.72 3.55
C LEU A 55 -8.85 -1.94 2.36
N ASP A 56 -7.55 -1.78 2.35
CA ASP A 56 -6.80 -1.24 1.21
C ASP A 56 -6.15 -2.40 0.46
N VAL A 57 -6.43 -2.51 -0.84
CA VAL A 57 -5.95 -3.60 -1.69
C VAL A 57 -5.01 -3.03 -2.74
N ARG A 58 -3.82 -3.62 -2.85
CA ARG A 58 -2.83 -3.25 -3.87
C ARG A 58 -2.88 -4.15 -5.08
N ALA A 59 -2.94 -5.46 -4.84
CA ALA A 59 -2.90 -6.45 -5.91
C ALA A 59 -3.54 -7.78 -5.51
N PHE A 60 -3.88 -8.59 -6.50
CA PHE A 60 -4.16 -10.01 -6.35
C PHE A 60 -2.93 -10.82 -6.74
N LYS A 61 -2.46 -11.69 -5.86
CA LYS A 61 -1.39 -12.64 -6.16
C LYS A 61 -2.00 -13.95 -6.65
N LEU A 62 -1.58 -14.36 -7.84
CA LEU A 62 -2.06 -15.58 -8.48
C LEU A 62 -1.18 -16.76 -8.11
N ALA A 63 -1.75 -17.99 -8.19
CA ALA A 63 -1.04 -19.23 -7.87
C ALA A 63 0.16 -19.51 -8.79
N ASN A 64 0.15 -18.95 -10.01
CA ASN A 64 1.27 -19.02 -10.95
C ASN A 64 2.40 -18.02 -10.68
N GLY A 65 2.36 -17.31 -9.54
CA GLY A 65 3.36 -16.32 -9.12
C GLY A 65 3.18 -14.92 -9.70
N ARG A 66 2.24 -14.71 -10.64
CA ARG A 66 1.94 -13.37 -11.16
C ARG A 66 1.19 -12.54 -10.13
N ALA A 67 1.46 -11.22 -10.10
CA ALA A 67 0.64 -10.26 -9.38
C ALA A 67 -0.18 -9.42 -10.38
N VAL A 68 -1.45 -9.22 -10.08
CA VAL A 68 -2.35 -8.32 -10.80
C VAL A 68 -2.52 -7.09 -9.94
N SER A 69 -1.70 -6.08 -10.18
CA SER A 69 -1.79 -4.79 -9.50
C SER A 69 -3.00 -4.00 -10.01
N LEU A 70 -3.76 -3.42 -9.11
CA LEU A 70 -5.01 -2.73 -9.46
C LEU A 70 -4.76 -1.31 -10.01
N THR A 71 -3.63 -0.73 -9.68
CA THR A 71 -3.26 0.63 -10.09
C THR A 71 -2.21 0.65 -11.20
N ASP A 72 -1.61 -0.50 -11.51
CA ASP A 72 -0.59 -0.61 -12.56
C ASP A 72 -1.23 -0.57 -13.95
N ARG A 73 -0.81 0.38 -14.75
CA ARG A 73 -1.28 0.59 -16.13
C ARG A 73 -0.76 -0.47 -17.12
N THR A 74 0.18 -1.32 -16.72
CA THR A 74 0.63 -2.47 -17.52
C THR A 74 -0.36 -3.64 -17.46
N VAL A 75 -1.19 -3.70 -16.42
CA VAL A 75 -2.31 -4.65 -16.33
C VAL A 75 -3.39 -4.21 -17.33
N PRO A 76 -3.95 -5.13 -18.14
CA PRO A 76 -4.99 -4.77 -19.11
C PRO A 76 -6.13 -3.97 -18.48
N ARG A 77 -6.58 -2.94 -19.18
CA ARG A 77 -7.62 -2.03 -18.70
C ARG A 77 -8.90 -2.77 -18.36
N GLU A 78 -9.30 -3.70 -19.20
CA GLU A 78 -10.53 -4.50 -19.05
C GLU A 78 -10.53 -5.31 -17.74
N VAL A 79 -9.36 -5.81 -17.33
CA VAL A 79 -9.20 -6.52 -16.05
C VAL A 79 -9.45 -5.56 -14.89
N ARG A 80 -8.84 -4.39 -14.91
CA ARG A 80 -8.98 -3.36 -13.88
C ARG A 80 -10.41 -2.80 -13.82
N GLU A 81 -11.05 -2.59 -14.98
CA GLU A 81 -12.45 -2.17 -15.06
C GLU A 81 -13.41 -3.23 -14.52
N SER A 82 -13.15 -4.50 -14.78
CA SER A 82 -13.95 -5.61 -14.22
C SER A 82 -13.85 -5.64 -12.69
N VAL A 83 -12.65 -5.44 -12.14
CA VAL A 83 -12.44 -5.33 -10.69
C VAL A 83 -13.17 -4.11 -10.13
N LEU A 84 -13.03 -2.94 -10.75
CA LEU A 84 -13.73 -1.71 -10.36
C LEU A 84 -15.25 -1.91 -10.31
N HIS A 85 -15.81 -2.44 -11.40
CA HIS A 85 -17.25 -2.64 -11.50
C HIS A 85 -17.77 -3.57 -10.41
N SER A 86 -17.11 -4.70 -10.19
CA SER A 86 -17.48 -5.66 -9.15
C SER A 86 -17.32 -5.07 -7.74
N ALA A 87 -16.24 -4.34 -7.47
CA ALA A 87 -16.02 -3.67 -6.19
C ALA A 87 -17.13 -2.63 -5.91
N CYS A 88 -17.41 -1.74 -6.87
CA CYS A 88 -18.44 -0.72 -6.71
C CYS A 88 -19.86 -1.29 -6.56
N THR A 89 -20.09 -2.50 -7.06
CA THR A 89 -21.36 -3.20 -6.85
C THR A 89 -21.51 -3.70 -5.42
N ARG A 90 -20.41 -4.14 -4.79
CA ARG A 90 -20.42 -4.76 -3.46
C ARG A 90 -20.14 -3.81 -2.31
N PHE A 91 -19.22 -2.89 -2.48
CA PHE A 91 -18.76 -2.00 -1.41
C PHE A 91 -19.41 -0.62 -1.53
N PRO A 92 -19.98 -0.08 -0.43
CA PRO A 92 -20.55 1.28 -0.41
C PRO A 92 -19.52 2.37 -0.68
N THR A 93 -18.25 2.14 -0.40
CA THR A 93 -17.16 3.04 -0.75
C THR A 93 -16.07 2.27 -1.49
N VAL A 94 -15.69 2.82 -2.64
CA VAL A 94 -14.51 2.42 -3.41
C VAL A 94 -13.78 3.69 -3.82
N LEU A 95 -12.52 3.81 -3.36
CA LEU A 95 -11.63 4.91 -3.73
C LEU A 95 -10.35 4.33 -4.33
N GLY A 96 -9.84 4.97 -5.36
CA GLY A 96 -8.61 4.57 -6.02
C GLY A 96 -7.99 5.75 -6.74
N PRO A 97 -7.06 5.54 -7.67
CA PRO A 97 -6.38 6.60 -8.40
C PRO A 97 -7.34 7.66 -8.94
N GLY A 98 -7.01 8.93 -8.69
CA GLY A 98 -7.81 10.08 -9.10
C GLY A 98 -9.02 10.39 -8.22
N SER A 99 -9.19 9.73 -7.07
CA SER A 99 -10.28 10.03 -6.14
C SER A 99 -9.98 11.24 -5.25
N ASP A 100 -8.84 11.24 -4.55
CA ASP A 100 -8.53 12.27 -3.54
C ASP A 100 -7.02 12.46 -3.29
N GLY A 101 -6.15 11.85 -4.10
CA GLY A 101 -4.70 11.92 -3.97
C GLY A 101 -4.09 11.07 -2.84
N TYR A 102 -4.91 10.39 -2.03
CA TYR A 102 -4.43 9.47 -0.99
C TYR A 102 -4.48 8.01 -1.42
N HIS A 103 -5.17 7.70 -2.53
CA HIS A 103 -5.45 6.34 -3.01
C HIS A 103 -4.83 6.08 -4.40
N GLU A 104 -3.65 6.67 -4.68
CA GLU A 104 -3.04 6.57 -6.02
C GLU A 104 -2.36 5.21 -6.28
N ASP A 105 -1.96 4.49 -5.23
CA ASP A 105 -1.20 3.24 -5.30
C ASP A 105 -1.95 2.01 -4.77
N HIS A 106 -3.20 2.19 -4.36
CA HIS A 106 -4.07 1.13 -3.85
C HIS A 106 -5.55 1.45 -4.06
N ILE A 107 -6.41 0.49 -3.79
CA ILE A 107 -7.86 0.66 -3.81
C ILE A 107 -8.39 0.50 -2.39
N HIS A 108 -9.02 1.53 -1.89
CA HIS A 108 -9.73 1.51 -0.61
C HIS A 108 -11.14 0.96 -0.80
N LEU A 109 -11.51 0.02 0.05
CA LEU A 109 -12.83 -0.58 0.12
C LEU A 109 -13.38 -0.43 1.55
N ASP A 110 -14.60 0.09 1.71
CA ASP A 110 -15.24 0.11 3.02
C ASP A 110 -16.74 -0.20 2.95
N LEU A 111 -17.31 -0.53 4.10
CA LEU A 111 -18.73 -0.82 4.27
C LEU A 111 -19.43 0.30 5.05
N MET A 112 -19.00 1.55 4.90
CA MET A 112 -19.62 2.69 5.55
C MET A 112 -21.05 2.88 5.07
N GLU A 113 -22.00 2.76 6.00
CA GLU A 113 -23.40 3.09 5.73
C GLU A 113 -23.60 4.61 5.68
N ARG A 114 -24.33 5.07 4.66
CA ARG A 114 -24.66 6.48 4.46
C ARG A 114 -26.14 6.66 4.30
N ARG A 115 -26.63 7.82 4.72
CA ARG A 115 -28.03 8.18 4.57
C ARG A 115 -28.46 8.07 3.10
N GLY A 116 -29.61 7.45 2.86
CA GLY A 116 -30.15 7.27 1.52
C GLY A 116 -29.38 6.24 0.67
N ASN A 117 -28.62 5.34 1.30
CA ASN A 117 -27.78 4.34 0.63
C ASN A 117 -26.81 4.95 -0.39
N TYR A 118 -26.35 6.18 -0.11
CA TYR A 118 -25.40 6.86 -0.98
C TYR A 118 -24.06 6.09 -1.02
N ARG A 119 -23.59 5.83 -2.24
CA ARG A 119 -22.36 5.09 -2.52
C ARG A 119 -21.34 6.01 -3.15
N ILE A 120 -20.07 5.75 -2.87
CA ILE A 120 -18.93 6.43 -3.49
C ILE A 120 -18.16 5.40 -4.29
N CYS A 121 -18.02 5.62 -5.58
CA CYS A 121 -17.23 4.79 -6.46
C CYS A 121 -16.38 5.73 -7.31
N GLN A 122 -15.15 5.97 -6.87
CA GLN A 122 -14.21 6.91 -7.48
C GLN A 122 -12.86 6.23 -7.69
N TRP A 123 -12.63 5.77 -8.89
CA TRP A 123 -11.37 5.18 -9.31
C TRP A 123 -11.24 5.35 -10.82
N ASN A 124 -10.24 6.11 -11.25
CA ASN A 124 -9.91 6.27 -12.65
C ASN A 124 -9.06 5.10 -13.13
N VAL A 125 -9.64 4.26 -13.98
CA VAL A 125 -8.90 3.21 -14.67
C VAL A 125 -8.24 3.81 -15.90
N TRP A 126 -7.01 4.30 -15.70
CA TRP A 126 -6.24 4.96 -16.77
C TRP A 126 -5.92 4.00 -17.92
N ASP A 127 -5.86 4.52 -19.14
CA ASP A 127 -5.37 3.76 -20.27
C ASP A 127 -3.94 3.27 -20.06
N PRO A 128 -3.56 2.13 -20.66
CA PRO A 128 -2.18 1.70 -20.68
C PRO A 128 -1.27 2.83 -21.20
N LEU A 129 -0.06 2.93 -20.64
CA LEU A 129 0.92 3.84 -21.17
C LEU A 129 1.26 3.43 -22.60
N PRO A 130 1.37 4.38 -23.57
CA PRO A 130 1.81 4.05 -24.92
C PRO A 130 3.17 3.37 -24.83
N GLN A 131 3.29 2.19 -25.43
CA GLN A 131 4.58 1.56 -25.62
C GLN A 131 5.32 2.35 -26.70
N ILE A 132 6.15 3.29 -26.28
CA ILE A 132 7.07 3.96 -27.21
C ILE A 132 8.13 2.92 -27.52
N ALA A 133 8.09 2.37 -28.76
CA ALA A 133 9.17 1.54 -29.24
C ALA A 133 10.47 2.35 -29.11
N PRO A 134 11.57 1.74 -28.62
CA PRO A 134 12.84 2.41 -28.63
C PRO A 134 13.10 2.93 -30.05
N LEU A 135 13.35 4.23 -30.20
CA LEU A 135 13.78 4.76 -31.46
C LEU A 135 15.04 3.98 -31.86
N LEU A 136 14.93 3.16 -32.91
CA LEU A 136 16.11 2.56 -33.48
C LEU A 136 17.07 3.71 -33.78
N PRO A 137 18.36 3.58 -33.46
CA PRO A 137 19.34 4.58 -33.87
C PRO A 137 19.12 4.85 -35.36
N ALA A 138 18.94 6.11 -35.70
CA ALA A 138 18.81 6.50 -37.12
C ALA A 138 19.98 5.88 -37.88
N GLU A 139 19.68 5.24 -39.01
CA GLU A 139 20.74 4.77 -39.91
C GLU A 139 21.66 5.96 -40.21
N ARG A 140 22.96 5.73 -40.00
CA ARG A 140 23.93 6.77 -40.18
C ARG A 140 24.01 7.07 -41.68
N PRO A 141 23.90 8.35 -42.10
CA PRO A 141 24.11 8.70 -43.50
C PRO A 141 25.49 8.21 -43.98
N ASP A 142 25.54 7.67 -45.17
CA ASP A 142 26.79 7.15 -45.77
C ASP A 142 27.90 8.21 -45.85
N GLU A 143 27.52 9.49 -45.88
CA GLU A 143 28.44 10.64 -45.94
C GLU A 143 28.90 11.12 -44.54
N ALA A 144 28.47 10.48 -43.48
CA ALA A 144 28.85 10.93 -42.13
C ALA A 144 30.35 10.63 -41.85
N PRO A 145 31.12 11.58 -41.30
CA PRO A 145 32.53 11.39 -41.03
C PRO A 145 32.75 10.21 -40.07
N PRO A 146 33.85 9.44 -40.16
CA PRO A 146 34.14 8.32 -39.26
C PRO A 146 33.99 8.74 -37.78
N ARG A 147 33.40 7.87 -36.95
CA ARG A 147 33.43 8.11 -35.50
C ARG A 147 34.88 8.07 -35.04
N GLU A 148 35.36 9.17 -34.45
CA GLU A 148 36.58 9.13 -33.67
C GLU A 148 36.33 8.18 -32.51
N VAL A 149 36.82 6.97 -32.59
CA VAL A 149 36.99 6.08 -31.44
C VAL A 149 38.05 6.76 -30.58
N ALA A 150 37.63 7.30 -29.42
CA ALA A 150 38.57 7.75 -28.43
C ALA A 150 39.54 6.59 -28.15
N ALA A 151 40.77 6.75 -28.65
CA ALA A 151 41.85 5.82 -28.38
C ALA A 151 41.99 5.73 -26.86
N LYS A 152 41.73 4.55 -26.28
CA LYS A 152 42.14 4.27 -24.93
C LYS A 152 43.64 4.52 -24.84
N SER A 153 44.04 5.57 -24.19
CA SER A 153 45.39 5.82 -23.79
C SER A 153 45.81 4.69 -22.87
N GLU A 154 46.46 3.66 -23.43
CA GLU A 154 47.27 2.73 -22.70
C GLU A 154 48.61 3.41 -22.46
N ASN A 155 48.74 4.18 -21.43
CA ASN A 155 50.01 4.54 -20.84
C ASN A 155 49.77 4.90 -19.38
N ASP A 156 49.90 3.92 -18.53
CA ASP A 156 50.48 4.13 -17.22
C ASP A 156 51.14 2.82 -16.77
N LYS A 157 52.41 2.72 -17.12
CA LYS A 157 53.36 1.79 -16.52
C LYS A 157 54.36 2.58 -15.74
N SER A 158 54.55 2.20 -14.52
CA SER A 158 55.81 2.39 -13.74
C SER A 158 55.96 3.78 -13.08
N GLU A 159 56.07 3.90 -11.78
CA GLU A 159 57.15 3.50 -10.85
C GLU A 159 56.72 3.77 -9.43
N ASN A 160 56.70 2.79 -8.64
CA ASN A 160 57.62 2.43 -7.54
C ASN A 160 58.21 3.59 -6.75
N SER A 161 57.71 3.80 -5.54
CA SER A 161 58.52 4.13 -4.36
C SER A 161 57.71 4.02 -3.07
N LYS A 162 58.05 3.04 -2.26
CA LYS A 162 57.87 2.98 -0.79
C LYS A 162 59.10 3.67 -0.16
N PRO A 163 59.16 3.85 1.16
CA PRO A 163 58.21 4.20 2.20
C PRO A 163 58.68 5.41 3.03
N ASP A 164 57.85 5.99 3.88
CA ASP A 164 58.38 6.35 5.19
C ASP A 164 57.27 6.46 6.24
N ALA A 165 57.62 5.94 7.37
CA ALA A 165 56.90 5.88 8.61
C ALA A 165 56.87 7.24 9.30
N ASN A 166 55.78 7.59 9.92
CA ASN A 166 55.84 8.17 11.25
C ASN A 166 54.48 8.12 11.96
N LYS A 167 54.43 7.37 13.04
CA LYS A 167 53.53 7.45 14.17
C LYS A 167 54.11 8.45 15.19
N PRO A 168 53.36 9.21 15.95
CA PRO A 168 52.94 8.78 17.30
C PRO A 168 51.48 9.16 17.59
N GLU A 169 50.75 8.30 18.23
CA GLU A 169 50.50 8.05 19.68
C GLU A 169 49.97 9.24 20.48
N ASP A 170 48.91 8.85 21.20
CA ASP A 170 48.32 9.41 22.42
C ASP A 170 47.23 10.45 22.23
N ASP A 171 46.07 10.36 22.85
CA ASP A 171 45.73 10.05 24.25
C ASP A 171 44.23 9.78 24.40
N LYS A 172 43.91 8.74 25.09
CA LYS A 172 43.02 8.47 26.20
C LYS A 172 41.92 9.47 26.54
N THR A 173 40.85 8.85 26.85
CA THR A 173 39.88 8.94 27.96
C THR A 173 38.49 9.19 27.44
N GLY A 174 37.45 8.56 27.89
CA GLY A 174 37.12 7.67 28.98
C GLY A 174 35.64 7.36 28.92
N ALA A 175 35.36 6.16 29.13
CA ALA A 175 34.34 5.57 29.97
C ALA A 175 33.14 6.41 30.39
N ALA A 176 31.94 5.89 30.16
CA ALA A 176 31.06 5.32 31.18
C ALA A 176 29.66 5.08 30.66
N ASN A 177 29.27 3.85 30.57
CA ASN A 177 27.90 3.38 30.93
C ASN A 177 27.97 3.16 32.45
N PRO A 178 26.95 3.24 33.26
CA PRO A 178 25.68 2.51 33.15
C PRO A 178 24.46 3.25 33.76
N GLY A 179 23.28 2.70 33.58
CA GLY A 179 22.12 3.12 34.31
C GLY A 179 20.88 2.27 34.02
N ASP A 180 20.82 1.12 34.64
CA ASP A 180 19.58 0.40 34.98
C ASP A 180 18.60 1.32 35.69
N GLU A 181 17.34 1.34 35.26
CA GLU A 181 16.20 1.56 36.12
C GLU A 181 14.98 0.85 35.58
N LYS A 182 14.74 -0.35 36.07
CA LYS A 182 13.68 -0.76 37.00
C LYS A 182 12.24 -0.47 36.52
N SER A 183 11.67 -1.53 36.01
CA SER A 183 10.26 -1.85 35.96
C SER A 183 9.48 -1.35 37.20
N LYS A 184 8.43 -0.60 36.97
CA LYS A 184 7.30 -0.49 37.89
C LYS A 184 6.07 -1.10 37.26
N GLU A 185 5.75 -2.25 37.77
CA GLU A 185 4.50 -2.95 37.81
C GLU A 185 3.40 -2.02 38.38
N ALA A 186 2.34 -1.78 37.60
CA ALA A 186 1.15 -1.11 38.08
C ALA A 186 0.00 -2.11 38.06
N GLU A 187 -0.50 -2.31 39.24
CA GLU A 187 -1.62 -3.14 39.73
C GLU A 187 -2.93 -2.91 38.93
N PRO A 188 -3.82 -3.93 38.84
CA PRO A 188 -5.08 -3.81 38.10
C PRO A 188 -6.15 -3.09 38.95
N ALA A 189 -6.73 -2.05 38.35
CA ALA A 189 -7.84 -1.31 38.94
C ALA A 189 -9.16 -2.10 38.85
N ARG A 190 -9.75 -2.19 39.95
CA ARG A 190 -11.06 -2.69 40.45
C ARG A 190 -12.21 -2.56 39.44
N GLU A 191 -12.86 -3.68 39.30
CA GLU A 191 -14.16 -3.90 38.67
C GLU A 191 -15.28 -3.15 39.44
N GLU A 192 -15.89 -2.14 38.86
CA GLU A 192 -17.12 -1.52 39.34
C GLU A 192 -18.32 -2.14 38.62
N LYS A 193 -19.19 -2.79 39.42
CA LYS A 193 -20.47 -3.36 38.99
C LYS A 193 -21.47 -2.26 38.61
N PRO A 194 -22.24 -2.41 37.51
CA PRO A 194 -23.26 -1.42 37.15
C PRO A 194 -24.49 -1.52 38.07
N ALA A 195 -24.90 -0.36 38.55
CA ALA A 195 -26.10 -0.19 39.36
C ALA A 195 -27.39 -0.43 38.55
N THR A 196 -28.25 -1.27 39.07
CA THR A 196 -29.59 -1.58 38.58
C THR A 196 -30.51 -0.38 38.68
N LYS A 197 -30.94 0.22 37.57
CA LYS A 197 -32.00 1.23 37.52
C LYS A 197 -33.38 0.53 37.62
N LYS A 198 -34.07 0.79 38.71
CA LYS A 198 -35.49 0.38 38.96
C LYS A 198 -36.40 1.01 37.91
N ARG A 199 -37.15 0.17 37.23
CA ARG A 199 -38.22 0.50 36.29
C ARG A 199 -39.45 0.99 37.05
N ARG A 200 -39.77 2.29 36.91
CA ARG A 200 -41.02 2.88 37.42
C ARG A 200 -42.17 2.51 36.45
N GLN A 201 -43.06 1.68 36.95
CA GLN A 201 -44.34 1.44 36.26
C GLN A 201 -45.26 2.65 36.52
N ASN A 202 -45.69 3.28 35.46
CA ASN A 202 -46.71 4.31 35.50
C ASN A 202 -48.06 3.64 35.16
N ARG A 203 -48.88 3.39 36.19
CA ARG A 203 -50.29 3.05 36.04
C ARG A 203 -51.02 4.32 35.62
N ARG A 204 -51.70 4.33 34.51
CA ARG A 204 -52.80 5.23 34.19
C ARG A 204 -54.09 4.48 34.38
N SER A 205 -54.84 4.91 35.36
CA SER A 205 -56.30 4.67 35.52
C SER A 205 -57.01 5.89 34.90
N GLY A 206 -58.09 5.66 34.18
CA GLY A 206 -58.99 6.66 33.67
C GLY A 206 -59.58 6.23 32.34
#